data_ae2080942cdb56a5edd6766081ae77fe
#
_entry.id   ae2080942cdb56a5edd6766081ae77fe
#
_cell.length_a   1.000
_cell.length_b   1.000
_cell.length_c   1.000
_cell.angle_alpha   90.00
_cell.angle_beta   90.00
_cell.angle_gamma   90.00
#
_symmetry.space_group_name_H-M   'P 1'
#
loop_
_entity.id
_entity.type
_entity.pdbx_description
1 polymer ?
#
loop_
_entity_poly.entity_id
_entity_poly.type
_entity_poly.pdbx_seq_one_letter_code
_entity_poly.pdbx_strand_id
1 'polypeptide(L)'
;MKLETDPMHAFGLRLSPRSCARWLGALAIALSWSAAASGSKPGGHSGGAEGDAAAPHFVAMAPLDVPIVEGDRADGRLKITLVLTATDAESASALEARLPECREAALAASIEFARLRASPSSPVDAQRLVNDLSIALRPVDRAIAAVLLVEVSARRA
;
A
#
# COMPACT_ATOMS: atom_id res chain seq x y z
N MET A 1 -11.73 52.85 -20.49
CA MET A 1 -11.39 51.79 -19.55
C MET A 1 -12.34 50.68 -19.82
N LYS A 2 -11.84 49.63 -20.45
CA LYS A 2 -12.63 48.46 -20.89
C LYS A 2 -12.47 47.33 -19.87
N LEU A 3 -13.57 46.90 -19.29
CA LEU A 3 -13.72 45.66 -18.55
C LEU A 3 -13.84 44.53 -19.56
N GLU A 4 -12.84 43.67 -19.59
CA GLU A 4 -12.87 42.42 -20.39
C GLU A 4 -13.35 41.29 -19.48
N THR A 5 -14.53 40.79 -19.79
CA THR A 5 -15.20 39.70 -19.11
C THR A 5 -14.81 38.39 -19.80
N ASP A 6 -14.06 37.51 -19.13
CA ASP A 6 -13.74 36.20 -19.65
C ASP A 6 -14.86 35.18 -19.35
N PRO A 7 -15.25 34.37 -20.35
CA PRO A 7 -16.34 33.41 -20.21
C PRO A 7 -15.87 32.08 -19.61
N MET A 8 -16.70 31.58 -18.71
CA MET A 8 -16.67 30.25 -18.09
C MET A 8 -16.53 29.11 -19.12
N HIS A 9 -15.45 28.36 -19.03
CA HIS A 9 -15.37 27.07 -19.70
C HIS A 9 -16.12 26.00 -18.91
N ALA A 10 -17.28 25.65 -19.43
CA ALA A 10 -18.08 24.52 -19.01
C ALA A 10 -17.30 23.19 -19.23
N PHE A 11 -16.98 22.53 -18.15
CA PHE A 11 -16.38 21.20 -18.18
C PHE A 11 -17.50 20.17 -18.35
N GLY A 12 -17.67 19.72 -19.59
CA GLY A 12 -18.67 18.70 -19.97
C GLY A 12 -18.34 17.34 -19.41
N LEU A 13 -19.13 16.88 -18.45
CA LEU A 13 -19.18 15.50 -18.01
C LEU A 13 -19.75 14.63 -19.15
N ARG A 14 -18.93 13.83 -19.80
CA ARG A 14 -19.39 12.73 -20.65
C ARG A 14 -19.55 11.47 -19.82
N LEU A 15 -20.78 11.23 -19.37
CA LEU A 15 -21.20 9.91 -18.90
C LEU A 15 -21.36 8.97 -20.13
N SER A 16 -20.62 7.88 -20.13
CA SER A 16 -20.78 6.79 -21.08
C SER A 16 -21.53 5.63 -20.43
N PRO A 17 -22.76 5.30 -20.87
CA PRO A 17 -23.49 4.13 -20.41
C PRO A 17 -23.29 2.98 -21.41
N ARG A 18 -22.56 1.95 -21.04
CA ARG A 18 -22.51 0.63 -21.73
C ARG A 18 -21.90 -0.35 -20.73
N SER A 19 -22.43 -1.52 -20.39
CA SER A 19 -23.47 -2.36 -20.94
C SER A 19 -23.91 -3.34 -19.85
N CYS A 20 -25.21 -3.44 -19.63
CA CYS A 20 -25.83 -4.58 -18.97
C CYS A 20 -25.76 -5.77 -19.94
N ALA A 21 -25.03 -6.81 -19.59
CA ALA A 21 -25.18 -8.12 -20.23
C ALA A 21 -25.57 -9.14 -19.18
N ARG A 22 -26.83 -9.51 -19.28
CA ARG A 22 -27.56 -10.59 -18.61
C ARG A 22 -26.88 -11.91 -18.95
N TRP A 23 -26.50 -12.69 -17.95
CA TRP A 23 -26.35 -14.15 -18.10
C TRP A 23 -27.16 -14.83 -17.01
N LEU A 24 -28.36 -15.25 -17.41
CA LEU A 24 -29.16 -16.32 -16.80
C LEU A 24 -28.70 -17.62 -17.44
N GLY A 25 -28.33 -18.61 -16.67
CA GLY A 25 -27.93 -19.91 -17.18
C GLY A 25 -27.78 -20.94 -16.08
N ALA A 26 -28.90 -21.55 -15.74
CA ALA A 26 -29.17 -22.98 -15.52
C ALA A 26 -28.42 -23.72 -14.41
N LEU A 27 -29.22 -24.00 -13.42
CA LEU A 27 -29.23 -25.04 -12.40
C LEU A 27 -29.02 -26.44 -13.01
N ALA A 28 -28.06 -27.22 -12.56
CA ALA A 28 -28.02 -28.67 -12.67
C ALA A 28 -27.45 -29.28 -11.40
N ILE A 29 -28.34 -29.82 -10.61
CA ILE A 29 -28.10 -30.64 -9.42
C ILE A 29 -27.76 -32.04 -9.91
N ALA A 30 -26.59 -32.56 -9.57
CA ALA A 30 -26.31 -33.98 -9.63
C ALA A 30 -25.65 -34.41 -8.31
N LEU A 31 -26.45 -35.00 -7.43
CA LEU A 31 -25.98 -35.78 -6.29
C LEU A 31 -25.36 -37.08 -6.83
N SER A 32 -24.09 -37.31 -6.49
CA SER A 32 -23.50 -38.65 -6.52
C SER A 32 -22.63 -38.79 -5.28
N TRP A 33 -23.18 -39.45 -4.29
CA TRP A 33 -22.46 -40.01 -3.15
C TRP A 33 -21.76 -41.30 -3.61
N SER A 34 -20.47 -41.37 -3.45
CA SER A 34 -19.73 -42.63 -3.41
C SER A 34 -18.74 -42.55 -2.28
N ALA A 35 -19.02 -43.33 -1.25
CA ALA A 35 -18.12 -43.60 -0.16
C ALA A 35 -17.12 -44.70 -0.59
N ALA A 36 -15.83 -44.48 -0.40
CA ALA A 36 -14.83 -45.54 -0.27
C ALA A 36 -13.58 -45.02 0.46
N ALA A 37 -13.35 -45.61 1.52
CA ALA A 37 -12.29 -45.83 2.47
C ALA A 37 -10.82 -45.48 2.11
N SER A 38 -10.17 -44.93 3.16
CA SER A 38 -8.80 -45.23 3.64
C SER A 38 -7.59 -45.09 2.72
N GLY A 39 -6.73 -44.12 3.08
CA GLY A 39 -5.38 -44.05 2.57
C GLY A 39 -4.67 -42.76 3.02
N SER A 40 -4.17 -42.75 4.26
CA SER A 40 -3.30 -41.71 4.76
C SER A 40 -1.99 -41.64 3.98
N LYS A 41 -1.74 -40.56 3.23
CA LYS A 41 -0.40 -40.14 2.84
C LYS A 41 -0.32 -38.61 3.02
N PRO A 42 0.66 -38.10 3.76
CA PRO A 42 0.94 -36.68 3.76
C PRO A 42 1.72 -36.39 2.48
N GLY A 43 1.08 -35.78 1.53
CA GLY A 43 1.69 -35.50 0.23
C GLY A 43 1.06 -34.26 -0.37
N GLY A 44 1.87 -33.23 -0.48
CA GLY A 44 1.84 -32.20 -1.54
C GLY A 44 0.51 -31.50 -1.76
N HIS A 45 0.37 -30.30 -1.28
CA HIS A 45 -0.54 -29.32 -1.85
C HIS A 45 -0.02 -28.99 -3.26
N SER A 46 -0.45 -29.74 -4.26
CA SER A 46 -0.42 -29.27 -5.64
C SER A 46 -1.52 -28.23 -5.75
N GLY A 47 -1.10 -26.97 -5.54
CA GLY A 47 -1.93 -25.80 -5.79
C GLY A 47 -2.43 -25.80 -7.21
N GLY A 48 -3.71 -25.47 -7.35
CA GLY A 48 -4.33 -25.16 -8.61
C GLY A 48 -3.51 -24.09 -9.36
N ALA A 49 -3.47 -24.22 -10.67
CA ALA A 49 -2.95 -23.21 -11.58
C ALA A 49 -3.84 -21.97 -11.51
N GLU A 50 -3.58 -21.12 -10.54
CA GLU A 50 -3.94 -19.72 -10.58
C GLU A 50 -2.85 -19.04 -11.39
N GLY A 51 -3.29 -18.25 -12.39
CA GLY A 51 -2.42 -17.61 -13.36
C GLY A 51 -1.21 -16.97 -12.71
N ASP A 52 -0.11 -17.05 -13.42
CA ASP A 52 1.23 -16.54 -13.12
C ASP A 52 1.23 -15.03 -12.81
N ALA A 53 0.62 -14.66 -11.69
CA ALA A 53 0.86 -13.40 -11.04
C ALA A 53 2.21 -13.55 -10.35
N ALA A 54 3.25 -12.99 -10.95
CA ALA A 54 4.60 -12.97 -10.40
C ALA A 54 4.52 -12.68 -8.90
N ALA A 55 5.11 -13.56 -8.08
CA ALA A 55 5.07 -13.40 -6.63
C ALA A 55 5.65 -12.03 -6.26
N PRO A 56 5.00 -11.27 -5.38
CA PRO A 56 5.47 -9.94 -5.02
C PRO A 56 6.85 -10.03 -4.37
N HIS A 57 7.77 -9.21 -4.84
CA HIS A 57 9.12 -9.13 -4.29
C HIS A 57 9.16 -8.05 -3.20
N PHE A 58 9.55 -8.46 -1.99
CA PHE A 58 9.56 -7.60 -0.81
C PHE A 58 10.97 -7.11 -0.50
N VAL A 59 11.12 -5.81 -0.38
CA VAL A 59 12.35 -5.15 0.02
C VAL A 59 12.14 -4.48 1.37
N ALA A 60 12.78 -5.03 2.41
CA ALA A 60 12.65 -4.53 3.77
C ALA A 60 13.50 -3.27 3.98
N MET A 61 12.92 -2.25 4.60
CA MET A 61 13.64 -1.04 5.01
C MET A 61 13.96 -1.10 6.50
N ALA A 62 15.15 -0.62 6.88
CA ALA A 62 15.50 -0.47 8.29
C ALA A 62 14.50 0.45 9.01
N PRO A 63 14.09 0.13 10.25
CA PRO A 63 13.11 0.91 11.00
C PRO A 63 13.46 2.40 11.06
N LEU A 64 12.43 3.24 10.96
CA LEU A 64 12.51 4.68 11.15
C LEU A 64 12.09 5.02 12.57
N ASP A 65 12.82 5.92 13.21
CA ASP A 65 12.51 6.42 14.54
C ASP A 65 12.53 7.95 14.50
N VAL A 66 11.38 8.55 14.69
CA VAL A 66 11.14 9.98 14.48
C VAL A 66 10.63 10.60 15.79
N PRO A 67 11.19 11.75 16.25
CA PRO A 67 10.67 12.43 17.41
C PRO A 67 9.29 13.04 17.11
N ILE A 68 8.39 12.92 18.08
CA ILE A 68 7.12 13.65 18.11
C ILE A 68 7.35 14.92 18.91
N VAL A 69 7.16 16.08 18.29
CA VAL A 69 7.42 17.38 18.89
C VAL A 69 6.10 18.13 19.09
N GLU A 70 5.80 18.51 20.31
CA GLU A 70 4.70 19.41 20.65
C GLU A 70 5.26 20.73 21.19
N GLY A 71 5.07 21.81 20.44
CA GLY A 71 5.67 23.11 20.76
C GLY A 71 7.20 23.06 20.66
N ASP A 72 7.88 23.22 21.80
CA ASP A 72 9.35 23.24 21.93
C ASP A 72 9.93 21.95 22.56
N ARG A 73 9.10 20.93 22.78
CA ARG A 73 9.47 19.70 23.48
C ARG A 73 9.30 18.46 22.61
N ALA A 74 10.25 17.54 22.77
CA ALA A 74 10.11 16.19 22.22
C ALA A 74 9.34 15.33 23.23
N ASP A 75 8.03 15.18 23.02
CA ASP A 75 7.14 14.47 23.95
C ASP A 75 7.09 12.97 23.71
N GLY A 76 7.57 12.52 22.55
CA GLY A 76 7.51 11.11 22.20
C GLY A 76 8.34 10.73 21.00
N ARG A 77 8.19 9.47 20.61
CA ARG A 77 8.83 8.87 19.43
C ARG A 77 7.82 8.07 18.62
N LEU A 78 7.88 8.27 17.33
CA LEU A 78 7.14 7.51 16.33
C LEU A 78 8.09 6.49 15.70
N LYS A 79 7.86 5.20 15.96
CA LYS A 79 8.59 4.10 15.34
C LYS A 79 7.78 3.54 14.19
N ILE A 80 8.42 3.39 13.04
CA ILE A 80 7.79 2.91 11.80
C ILE A 80 8.66 1.81 11.22
N THR A 81 8.06 0.66 10.90
CA THR A 81 8.69 -0.42 10.14
C THR A 81 7.90 -0.62 8.86
N LEU A 82 8.55 -0.50 7.72
CA LEU A 82 7.91 -0.64 6.42
C LEU A 82 8.68 -1.56 5.48
N VAL A 83 7.94 -2.11 4.52
CA VAL A 83 8.44 -2.97 3.46
C VAL A 83 7.93 -2.42 2.13
N LEU A 84 8.80 -2.31 1.16
CA LEU A 84 8.46 -1.92 -0.20
C LEU A 84 8.20 -3.17 -1.03
N THR A 85 7.21 -3.11 -1.90
CA THR A 85 6.92 -4.20 -2.85
C THR A 85 7.35 -3.76 -4.24
N ALA A 86 8.16 -4.57 -4.91
CA ALA A 86 8.53 -4.41 -6.30
C ALA A 86 7.70 -5.34 -7.20
N THR A 87 7.59 -4.99 -8.47
CA THR A 87 6.81 -5.75 -9.47
C THR A 87 7.47 -7.06 -9.87
N ASP A 88 8.81 -7.11 -9.84
CA ASP A 88 9.63 -8.25 -10.26
C ASP A 88 10.97 -8.27 -9.54
N ALA A 89 11.75 -9.33 -9.73
CA ALA A 89 13.03 -9.53 -9.05
C ALA A 89 14.11 -8.52 -9.48
N GLU A 90 14.11 -8.10 -10.74
CA GLU A 90 15.06 -7.11 -11.26
C GLU A 90 14.78 -5.74 -10.63
N SER A 91 13.51 -5.34 -10.62
CA SER A 91 13.05 -4.13 -9.94
C SER A 91 13.34 -4.15 -8.44
N ALA A 92 13.24 -5.31 -7.78
CA ALA A 92 13.59 -5.44 -6.37
C ALA A 92 15.09 -5.21 -6.13
N SER A 93 15.96 -5.79 -6.96
CA SER A 93 17.41 -5.58 -6.86
C SER A 93 17.80 -4.12 -7.13
N ALA A 94 17.15 -3.48 -8.13
CA ALA A 94 17.37 -2.06 -8.40
C ALA A 94 16.91 -1.19 -7.23
N LEU A 95 15.77 -1.54 -6.62
CA LEU A 95 15.23 -0.84 -5.45
C LEU A 95 16.13 -0.98 -4.21
N GLU A 96 16.73 -2.17 -4.00
CA GLU A 96 17.71 -2.38 -2.94
C GLU A 96 18.93 -1.45 -3.07
N ALA A 97 19.44 -1.24 -4.28
CA ALA A 97 20.54 -0.33 -4.53
C ALA A 97 20.17 1.14 -4.21
N ARG A 98 18.87 1.49 -4.31
CA ARG A 98 18.35 2.83 -4.04
C ARG A 98 17.68 2.99 -2.68
N LEU A 99 17.77 1.97 -1.81
CA LEU A 99 17.21 2.04 -0.46
C LEU A 99 17.62 3.29 0.34
N PRO A 100 18.85 3.80 0.27
CA PRO A 100 19.23 5.03 0.98
C PRO A 100 18.37 6.23 0.56
N GLU A 101 18.13 6.42 -0.75
CA GLU A 101 17.28 7.51 -1.26
C GLU A 101 15.81 7.33 -0.82
N CYS A 102 15.30 6.10 -0.91
CA CYS A 102 13.96 5.77 -0.43
C CYS A 102 13.82 6.04 1.07
N ARG A 103 14.87 5.71 1.85
CA ARG A 103 14.90 5.97 3.29
C ARG A 103 14.85 7.46 3.62
N GLU A 104 15.60 8.29 2.89
CA GLU A 104 15.58 9.75 3.06
C GLU A 104 14.18 10.32 2.80
N ALA A 105 13.55 9.91 1.70
CA ALA A 105 12.19 10.35 1.37
C ALA A 105 11.16 9.88 2.41
N ALA A 106 11.27 8.62 2.85
CA ALA A 106 10.39 8.07 3.87
C ALA A 106 10.59 8.76 5.23
N LEU A 107 11.82 9.09 5.59
CA LEU A 107 12.14 9.81 6.82
C LEU A 107 11.56 11.23 6.79
N ALA A 108 11.72 11.95 5.69
CA ALA A 108 11.18 13.30 5.52
C ALA A 108 9.64 13.30 5.67
N ALA A 109 8.94 12.38 4.99
CA ALA A 109 7.50 12.23 5.10
C ALA A 109 7.05 11.84 6.51
N SER A 110 7.83 10.98 7.19
CA SER A 110 7.55 10.56 8.56
C SER A 110 7.71 11.70 9.56
N ILE A 111 8.70 12.58 9.38
CA ILE A 111 8.89 13.78 10.21
C ILE A 111 7.71 14.73 10.05
N GLU A 112 7.28 14.96 8.82
CA GLU A 112 6.13 15.84 8.54
C GLU A 112 4.83 15.27 9.12
N PHE A 113 4.63 13.94 8.99
CA PHE A 113 3.51 13.25 9.62
C PHE A 113 3.57 13.36 11.15
N ALA A 114 4.75 13.13 11.76
CA ALA A 114 4.93 13.22 13.19
C ALA A 114 4.60 14.62 13.73
N ARG A 115 5.04 15.65 13.01
CA ARG A 115 4.82 17.05 13.39
C ARG A 115 3.36 17.47 13.32
N LEU A 116 2.61 16.97 12.33
CA LEU A 116 1.24 17.43 12.05
C LEU A 116 0.15 16.54 12.66
N ARG A 117 0.43 15.26 12.90
CA ARG A 117 -0.63 14.27 13.11
C ARG A 117 -0.35 13.24 14.19
N ALA A 118 0.90 13.03 14.60
CA ALA A 118 1.22 12.04 15.61
C ALA A 118 1.18 12.66 17.01
N SER A 119 0.62 11.90 17.95
CA SER A 119 0.67 12.21 19.37
C SER A 119 0.99 10.95 20.17
N PRO A 120 1.82 11.03 21.22
CA PRO A 120 2.12 9.86 22.06
C PRO A 120 0.92 9.38 22.88
N SER A 121 -0.15 10.17 22.95
CA SER A 121 -1.37 9.87 23.69
C SER A 121 -2.53 9.37 22.83
N SER A 122 -2.39 9.37 21.50
CA SER A 122 -3.44 8.98 20.57
C SER A 122 -2.97 7.88 19.63
N PRO A 123 -3.87 7.00 19.16
CA PRO A 123 -3.56 6.02 18.13
C PRO A 123 -3.08 6.70 16.84
N VAL A 124 -2.07 6.11 16.20
CA VAL A 124 -1.57 6.59 14.92
C VAL A 124 -2.52 6.19 13.79
N ASP A 125 -2.88 7.14 12.93
CA ASP A 125 -3.61 6.87 11.69
C ASP A 125 -2.68 6.20 10.66
N ALA A 126 -2.63 4.87 10.71
CA ALA A 126 -1.78 4.04 9.86
C ALA A 126 -2.12 4.20 8.38
N GLN A 127 -3.41 4.33 8.01
CA GLN A 127 -3.83 4.47 6.63
C GLN A 127 -3.34 5.80 6.04
N ARG A 128 -3.44 6.85 6.79
CA ARG A 128 -2.95 8.17 6.39
C ARG A 128 -1.43 8.16 6.23
N LEU A 129 -0.72 7.56 7.18
CA LEU A 129 0.73 7.43 7.12
C LEU A 129 1.18 6.67 5.86
N VAL A 130 0.54 5.55 5.52
CA VAL A 130 0.83 4.78 4.30
C VAL A 130 0.60 5.63 3.05
N ASN A 131 -0.47 6.41 3.00
CA ASN A 131 -0.75 7.30 1.88
C ASN A 131 0.33 8.38 1.72
N ASP A 132 0.71 9.04 2.81
CA ASP A 132 1.72 10.09 2.80
C ASP A 132 3.10 9.52 2.40
N LEU A 133 3.48 8.34 2.92
CA LEU A 133 4.69 7.62 2.50
C LEU A 133 4.67 7.21 1.03
N SER A 134 3.53 6.71 0.54
CA SER A 134 3.38 6.31 -0.87
C SER A 134 3.53 7.50 -1.81
N ILE A 135 3.00 8.66 -1.45
CA ILE A 135 3.14 9.91 -2.22
C ILE A 135 4.61 10.36 -2.26
N ALA A 136 5.33 10.23 -1.14
CA ALA A 136 6.73 10.63 -1.04
C ALA A 136 7.68 9.68 -1.78
N LEU A 137 7.39 8.38 -1.79
CA LEU A 137 8.27 7.34 -2.36
C LEU A 137 8.09 7.15 -3.87
N ARG A 138 6.89 7.35 -4.42
CA ARG A 138 6.63 7.20 -5.87
C ARG A 138 7.53 8.02 -6.80
N PRO A 139 7.89 9.28 -6.49
CA PRO A 139 8.81 10.05 -7.31
C PRO A 139 10.25 9.53 -7.26
N VAL A 140 10.64 8.88 -6.15
CA VAL A 140 11.99 8.34 -5.95
C VAL A 140 12.20 7.13 -6.84
N ASP A 141 11.26 6.19 -6.84
CA ASP A 141 11.33 5.01 -7.68
C ASP A 141 9.94 4.54 -8.15
N ARG A 142 9.78 4.43 -9.47
CA ARG A 142 8.55 3.96 -10.09
C ARG A 142 8.35 2.45 -10.01
N ALA A 143 9.41 1.71 -9.68
CA ALA A 143 9.36 0.27 -9.47
C ALA A 143 8.65 -0.12 -8.16
N ILE A 144 8.40 0.85 -7.27
CA ILE A 144 7.63 0.64 -6.04
C ILE A 144 6.17 0.41 -6.39
N ALA A 145 5.73 -0.84 -6.32
CA ALA A 145 4.34 -1.21 -6.56
C ALA A 145 3.44 -0.84 -5.37
N ALA A 146 3.90 -1.12 -4.14
CA ALA A 146 3.19 -0.77 -2.92
C ALA A 146 4.13 -0.51 -1.75
N VAL A 147 3.64 0.26 -0.77
CA VAL A 147 4.28 0.50 0.52
C VAL A 147 3.47 -0.22 1.59
N LEU A 148 4.09 -1.16 2.28
CA LEU A 148 3.47 -1.95 3.32
C LEU A 148 3.97 -1.50 4.69
N LEU A 149 3.04 -1.13 5.57
CA LEU A 149 3.35 -0.79 6.95
C LEU A 149 3.26 -2.06 7.81
N VAL A 150 4.39 -2.50 8.34
CA VAL A 150 4.50 -3.70 9.18
C VAL A 150 4.21 -3.36 10.64
N GLU A 151 4.78 -2.27 11.11
CA GLU A 151 4.61 -1.80 12.48
C GLU A 151 4.57 -0.28 12.51
N VAL A 152 3.67 0.27 13.32
CA VAL A 152 3.70 1.68 13.71
C VAL A 152 3.35 1.80 15.18
N SER A 153 4.15 2.57 15.90
CA SER A 153 3.87 2.87 17.32
C SER A 153 4.34 4.28 17.68
N ALA A 154 3.47 5.02 18.38
CA ALA A 154 3.81 6.27 19.02
C ALA A 154 3.94 6.02 20.52
N ARG A 155 5.04 6.43 21.11
CA ARG A 155 5.31 6.25 22.54
C ARG A 155 5.81 7.55 23.14
N ARG A 156 5.49 7.78 24.39
CA ARG A 156 6.06 8.89 25.17
C ARG A 156 7.56 8.64 25.37
N ALA A 157 8.35 9.73 25.31
CA ALA A 157 9.79 9.69 25.58
C ALA A 157 10.09 9.48 27.05
#